data_9f5c64f5aa9080741ee7953ce3780c61
#
_entry.id   9f5c64f5aa9080741ee7953ce3780c61
#
_cell.length_a   1.000
_cell.length_b   1.000
_cell.length_c   1.000
_cell.angle_alpha   90.00
_cell.angle_beta   90.00
_cell.angle_gamma   90.00
#
_symmetry.space_group_name_H-M   'P 1'
#
loop_
_entity.id
_entity.type
_entity.pdbx_description
1 polymer ?
#
loop_
_entity_poly.entity_id
_entity_poly.type
_entity_poly.pdbx_seq_one_letter_code
_entity_poly.pdbx_strand_id
1 'polypeptide(L)'
;MKSASLCWGQRYMWLRVHQLPPEHQHETHVVLRFEVPAGLTVVQCRALLSHLARRHEILRTTYHLDPEPGQRVDPPGPLPVTVVTTERDGTPAPAGVLDELGRRPFDLSREWPVRACLVTTGGVPRQCVLVFNHLAVDVWTLGEIKRELRAQSTGLAARRPAALAPVRAQPSDLARHEASADAAIVAARSMAYWQEGVARLPRDPFARRRRPAEGAGHATLVSPALLAAGRRVAARHGVWPSLVPVAAYAAMMALYTGQRTVGCQVFAGNREAHPYPDVLTCMFSPMLVTVDAAGDPPFGVLLRRLAEGFERAKEHSYVPYDKVVEMISREGSRRGGEVRLGSEVNFIKQRTKEYRGRRTAFTWNPAPLSWARCGLDTYLRVDEWCDAVSLSLHAAAAVMGPADVEWFLRGMESLVLAHDAAAGDETGAAARAAGPPPPAPPPLPGHPDPAAPVPVPAPDAALRALTDAVRETHGLSRVDPSDSYVLAGGQALRIPQVLARLSGLGWEGLTLHQLSGPTPLGVLATRLAPGPRSPSSTQIPSNSE
;
A
#
# COMPACT_ATOMS: atom_id res chain seq x y z
N MET A 1 -5.23 -1.74 -30.18
CA MET A 1 -5.29 -1.64 -28.73
C MET A 1 -5.13 -3.03 -28.16
N LYS A 2 -4.33 -3.20 -27.10
CA LYS A 2 -4.03 -4.48 -26.46
C LYS A 2 -4.63 -4.45 -25.05
N SER A 3 -5.47 -5.42 -24.70
CA SER A 3 -6.11 -5.51 -23.38
C SER A 3 -5.59 -6.74 -22.63
N ALA A 4 -5.50 -6.64 -21.31
CA ALA A 4 -5.10 -7.72 -20.42
C ALA A 4 -5.75 -7.55 -19.03
N SER A 5 -5.77 -8.62 -18.24
CA SER A 5 -6.10 -8.54 -16.81
C SER A 5 -5.05 -7.73 -16.05
N LEU A 6 -5.38 -7.28 -14.84
CA LEU A 6 -4.40 -6.67 -13.95
C LEU A 6 -3.37 -7.71 -13.50
N CYS A 7 -2.07 -7.32 -13.49
CA CYS A 7 -1.02 -8.14 -12.87
C CYS A 7 -1.24 -8.25 -11.35
N TRP A 8 -0.73 -9.29 -10.71
CA TRP A 8 -1.00 -9.55 -9.29
C TRP A 8 -0.57 -8.41 -8.37
N GLY A 9 0.57 -7.76 -8.63
CA GLY A 9 0.97 -6.56 -7.89
C GLY A 9 0.04 -5.37 -8.17
N GLN A 10 -0.47 -5.23 -9.40
CA GLN A 10 -1.48 -4.22 -9.73
C GLN A 10 -2.81 -4.49 -9.01
N ARG A 11 -3.22 -5.76 -8.80
CA ARG A 11 -4.44 -6.10 -8.05
C ARG A 11 -4.36 -5.63 -6.60
N TYR A 12 -3.18 -5.78 -5.95
CA TYR A 12 -2.97 -5.22 -4.62
C TYR A 12 -3.15 -3.71 -4.62
N MET A 13 -2.47 -2.99 -5.52
CA MET A 13 -2.56 -1.53 -5.61
C MET A 13 -3.94 -1.04 -6.05
N TRP A 14 -4.65 -1.80 -6.88
CA TRP A 14 -6.04 -1.53 -7.24
C TRP A 14 -6.93 -1.46 -6.00
N LEU A 15 -6.85 -2.46 -5.13
CA LEU A 15 -7.60 -2.47 -3.88
C LEU A 15 -7.18 -1.31 -2.97
N ARG A 16 -5.88 -1.01 -2.86
CA ARG A 16 -5.36 0.10 -2.03
C ARG A 16 -5.84 1.47 -2.51
N VAL A 17 -5.80 1.73 -3.80
CA VAL A 17 -6.28 3.00 -4.37
C VAL A 17 -7.78 3.17 -4.11
N HIS A 18 -8.58 2.13 -4.33
CA HIS A 18 -10.03 2.19 -4.15
C HIS A 18 -10.50 2.08 -2.68
N GLN A 19 -9.60 1.75 -1.75
CA GLN A 19 -9.88 1.91 -0.32
C GLN A 19 -9.93 3.39 0.09
N LEU A 20 -9.21 4.25 -0.63
CA LEU A 20 -9.18 5.68 -0.36
C LEU A 20 -10.37 6.39 -1.00
N PRO A 21 -10.97 7.37 -0.31
CA PRO A 21 -11.91 8.28 -0.94
C PRO A 21 -11.27 8.97 -2.15
N PRO A 22 -12.03 9.31 -3.21
CA PRO A 22 -11.48 9.90 -4.43
C PRO A 22 -10.56 11.09 -4.19
N GLU A 23 -10.91 11.98 -3.27
CA GLU A 23 -10.14 13.18 -2.88
C GLU A 23 -8.78 12.84 -2.24
N HIS A 24 -8.61 11.63 -1.70
CA HIS A 24 -7.40 11.15 -1.04
C HIS A 24 -6.59 10.15 -1.88
N GLN A 25 -7.06 9.74 -3.04
CA GLN A 25 -6.34 8.79 -3.90
C GLN A 25 -4.94 9.30 -4.33
N HIS A 26 -4.77 10.62 -4.33
CA HIS A 26 -3.47 11.25 -4.59
C HIS A 26 -2.39 10.86 -3.58
N GLU A 27 -2.73 10.38 -2.38
CA GLU A 27 -1.76 9.90 -1.38
C GLU A 27 -1.03 8.63 -1.83
N THR A 28 -1.56 7.93 -2.84
CA THR A 28 -0.88 6.81 -3.49
C THR A 28 0.03 7.23 -4.64
N HIS A 29 0.11 8.52 -4.98
CA HIS A 29 0.95 8.97 -6.07
C HIS A 29 2.43 8.93 -5.69
N VAL A 30 3.26 8.57 -6.65
CA VAL A 30 4.71 8.49 -6.47
C VAL A 30 5.39 9.53 -7.32
N VAL A 31 6.27 10.34 -6.70
CA VAL A 31 6.95 11.45 -7.36
C VAL A 31 8.41 11.10 -7.61
N LEU A 32 8.84 11.18 -8.86
CA LEU A 32 10.24 11.06 -9.28
C LEU A 32 10.76 12.43 -9.71
N ARG A 33 11.82 12.89 -9.07
CA ARG A 33 12.56 14.10 -9.48
C ARG A 33 13.86 13.69 -10.17
N PHE A 34 14.12 14.32 -11.30
CA PHE A 34 15.28 14.04 -12.13
C PHE A 34 15.92 15.35 -12.59
N GLU A 35 17.20 15.56 -12.27
CA GLU A 35 17.97 16.70 -12.73
C GLU A 35 18.33 16.51 -14.20
N VAL A 36 17.98 17.50 -15.02
CA VAL A 36 18.25 17.47 -16.47
C VAL A 36 19.69 17.91 -16.72
N PRO A 37 20.51 17.10 -17.40
CA PRO A 37 21.87 17.51 -17.78
C PRO A 37 21.88 18.80 -18.60
N ALA A 38 22.89 19.62 -18.39
CA ALA A 38 23.07 20.85 -19.17
C ALA A 38 23.17 20.56 -20.68
N GLY A 39 22.73 21.52 -21.50
CA GLY A 39 22.80 21.45 -22.95
C GLY A 39 21.59 20.81 -23.63
N LEU A 40 20.61 20.34 -22.88
CA LEU A 40 19.35 19.84 -23.43
C LEU A 40 18.33 20.96 -23.59
N THR A 41 17.55 20.90 -24.67
CA THR A 41 16.42 21.79 -24.93
C THR A 41 15.10 21.18 -24.42
N VAL A 42 14.06 22.00 -24.24
CA VAL A 42 12.70 21.55 -23.91
C VAL A 42 12.18 20.51 -24.95
N VAL A 43 12.47 20.75 -26.22
CA VAL A 43 12.06 19.83 -27.32
C VAL A 43 12.73 18.47 -27.16
N GLN A 44 14.03 18.43 -26.85
CA GLN A 44 14.75 17.19 -26.62
C GLN A 44 14.25 16.46 -25.37
N CYS A 45 13.95 17.16 -24.27
CA CYS A 45 13.37 16.56 -23.08
C CYS A 45 11.98 15.96 -23.34
N ARG A 46 11.12 16.65 -24.11
CA ARG A 46 9.80 16.10 -24.53
C ARG A 46 9.96 14.86 -25.39
N ALA A 47 10.89 14.86 -26.33
CA ALA A 47 11.17 13.72 -27.20
C ALA A 47 11.67 12.51 -26.38
N LEU A 48 12.52 12.74 -25.37
CA LEU A 48 13.05 11.74 -24.47
C LEU A 48 11.94 11.09 -23.62
N LEU A 49 11.05 11.89 -23.04
CA LEU A 49 9.92 11.40 -22.27
C LEU A 49 8.91 10.62 -23.14
N SER A 50 8.67 11.10 -24.35
CA SER A 50 7.82 10.40 -25.34
C SER A 50 8.46 9.09 -25.80
N HIS A 51 9.80 9.04 -25.92
CA HIS A 51 10.51 7.80 -26.21
C HIS A 51 10.35 6.78 -25.06
N LEU A 52 10.47 7.21 -23.81
CA LEU A 52 10.23 6.36 -22.64
C LEU A 52 8.82 5.77 -22.65
N ALA A 53 7.79 6.58 -22.92
CA ALA A 53 6.40 6.11 -23.00
C ALA A 53 6.16 5.15 -24.18
N ARG A 54 6.85 5.35 -25.33
CA ARG A 54 6.80 4.40 -26.45
C ARG A 54 7.44 3.05 -26.09
N ARG A 55 8.54 3.10 -25.37
CA ARG A 55 9.33 1.93 -24.99
C ARG A 55 8.61 1.04 -23.97
N HIS A 56 7.91 1.64 -23.00
CA HIS A 56 7.28 0.94 -21.87
C HIS A 56 5.76 1.09 -21.92
N GLU A 57 5.06 -0.03 -22.14
CA GLU A 57 3.60 -0.07 -22.21
C GLU A 57 2.94 0.51 -20.97
N ILE A 58 3.51 0.27 -19.78
CA ILE A 58 2.95 0.72 -18.51
C ILE A 58 2.70 2.24 -18.45
N LEU A 59 3.52 3.04 -19.13
CA LEU A 59 3.41 4.51 -19.13
C LEU A 59 2.31 5.04 -20.08
N ARG A 60 1.71 4.17 -20.89
CA ARG A 60 0.61 4.48 -21.81
C ARG A 60 -0.55 3.48 -21.66
N THR A 61 -0.74 2.98 -20.45
CA THR A 61 -1.79 2.04 -20.11
C THR A 61 -2.89 2.76 -19.34
N THR A 62 -4.15 2.52 -19.71
CA THR A 62 -5.33 2.94 -19.00
C THR A 62 -5.95 1.76 -18.26
N TYR A 63 -6.72 2.02 -17.21
CA TYR A 63 -7.29 0.99 -16.35
C TYR A 63 -8.81 1.16 -16.28
N HIS A 64 -9.53 0.08 -16.44
CA HIS A 64 -10.98 0.09 -16.61
C HIS A 64 -11.65 -0.83 -15.59
N LEU A 65 -12.83 -0.43 -15.15
CA LEU A 65 -13.69 -1.21 -14.27
C LEU A 65 -14.46 -2.29 -15.05
N ASP A 66 -14.99 -1.93 -16.22
CA ASP A 66 -15.93 -2.76 -16.97
C ASP A 66 -15.30 -3.36 -18.25
N PRO A 67 -15.74 -4.58 -18.65
CA PRO A 67 -16.65 -5.49 -17.95
C PRO A 67 -16.02 -6.16 -16.73
N GLU A 68 -14.71 -6.22 -16.67
CA GLU A 68 -13.89 -6.69 -15.55
C GLU A 68 -12.71 -5.74 -15.33
N PRO A 69 -12.24 -5.58 -14.07
CA PRO A 69 -11.07 -4.77 -13.80
C PRO A 69 -9.87 -5.23 -14.63
N GLY A 70 -9.39 -4.33 -15.49
CA GLY A 70 -8.36 -4.66 -16.47
C GLY A 70 -7.54 -3.46 -16.92
N GLN A 71 -6.51 -3.75 -17.71
CA GLN A 71 -5.62 -2.78 -18.29
C GLN A 71 -5.72 -2.78 -19.81
N ARG A 72 -5.60 -1.59 -20.41
CA ARG A 72 -5.62 -1.40 -21.86
C ARG A 72 -4.43 -0.53 -22.26
N VAL A 73 -3.63 -1.06 -23.17
CA VAL A 73 -2.45 -0.38 -23.71
C VAL A 73 -2.86 0.46 -24.91
N ASP A 74 -2.66 1.77 -24.79
CA ASP A 74 -2.92 2.69 -25.88
C ASP A 74 -1.79 2.67 -26.93
N PRO A 75 -2.07 3.10 -28.16
CA PRO A 75 -1.04 3.30 -29.17
C PRO A 75 0.07 4.25 -28.67
N PRO A 76 1.32 4.09 -29.14
CA PRO A 76 2.37 5.05 -28.85
C PRO A 76 2.01 6.46 -29.28
N GLY A 77 2.21 7.42 -28.37
CA GLY A 77 1.94 8.83 -28.61
C GLY A 77 2.92 9.72 -27.83
N PRO A 78 2.86 11.04 -28.01
CA PRO A 78 3.63 11.98 -27.21
C PRO A 78 3.12 12.00 -25.79
N LEU A 79 4.04 11.95 -24.79
CA LEU A 79 3.67 12.18 -23.41
C LEU A 79 3.39 13.69 -23.21
N PRO A 80 2.22 14.07 -22.69
CA PRO A 80 1.95 15.45 -22.34
C PRO A 80 2.92 15.96 -21.27
N VAL A 81 3.55 17.12 -21.52
CA VAL A 81 4.54 17.70 -20.62
C VAL A 81 4.18 19.16 -20.33
N THR A 82 3.89 19.46 -19.07
CA THR A 82 3.77 20.84 -18.57
C THR A 82 5.15 21.47 -18.48
N VAL A 83 5.30 22.72 -18.88
CA VAL A 83 6.55 23.47 -18.74
C VAL A 83 6.32 24.63 -17.80
N VAL A 84 7.15 24.74 -16.77
CA VAL A 84 7.11 25.81 -15.76
C VAL A 84 8.44 26.52 -15.78
N THR A 85 8.42 27.85 -15.82
CA THR A 85 9.62 28.67 -15.80
C THR A 85 9.84 29.29 -14.42
N THR A 86 11.07 29.20 -13.91
CA THR A 86 11.51 29.87 -12.69
C THR A 86 12.50 30.99 -13.02
N GLU A 87 12.54 32.03 -12.19
CA GLU A 87 13.37 33.20 -12.44
C GLU A 87 14.86 32.93 -12.20
N ARG A 88 15.22 32.03 -11.30
CA ARG A 88 16.62 31.73 -10.91
C ARG A 88 16.89 30.22 -10.90
N ASP A 89 18.15 29.86 -11.19
CA ASP A 89 18.64 28.48 -11.04
C ASP A 89 18.53 28.04 -9.58
N GLY A 90 18.14 26.78 -9.38
CA GLY A 90 17.95 26.20 -8.05
C GLY A 90 16.64 26.60 -7.35
N THR A 91 15.86 27.51 -7.92
CA THR A 91 14.52 27.81 -7.40
C THR A 91 13.61 26.61 -7.62
N PRO A 92 12.98 26.05 -6.57
CA PRO A 92 12.00 24.99 -6.72
C PRO A 92 10.87 25.45 -7.66
N ALA A 93 10.29 24.54 -8.42
CA ALA A 93 9.07 24.85 -9.14
C ALA A 93 8.03 25.44 -8.17
N PRO A 94 7.20 26.40 -8.60
CA PRO A 94 6.18 26.98 -7.74
C PRO A 94 5.39 25.86 -7.05
N ALA A 95 5.30 25.92 -5.73
CA ALA A 95 4.70 24.86 -4.92
C ALA A 95 3.28 24.49 -5.42
N GLY A 96 2.49 25.48 -5.85
CA GLY A 96 1.17 25.26 -6.42
C GLY A 96 1.11 24.38 -7.66
N VAL A 97 2.10 24.46 -8.55
CA VAL A 97 2.14 23.61 -9.76
C VAL A 97 2.49 22.17 -9.42
N LEU A 98 3.44 21.96 -8.52
CA LEU A 98 3.81 20.61 -8.07
C LEU A 98 2.72 19.97 -7.22
N ASP A 99 2.04 20.79 -6.40
CA ASP A 99 0.87 20.34 -5.62
C ASP A 99 -0.30 19.97 -6.54
N GLU A 100 -0.59 20.78 -7.56
CA GLU A 100 -1.64 20.47 -8.53
C GLU A 100 -1.35 19.17 -9.28
N LEU A 101 -0.12 19.00 -9.81
CA LEU A 101 0.30 17.77 -10.48
C LEU A 101 0.23 16.56 -9.56
N GLY A 102 0.66 16.71 -8.30
CA GLY A 102 0.76 15.64 -7.33
C GLY A 102 -0.56 15.28 -6.67
N ARG A 103 -1.43 16.27 -6.40
CA ARG A 103 -2.68 16.07 -5.66
C ARG A 103 -3.90 15.82 -6.53
N ARG A 104 -3.89 16.21 -7.79
CA ARG A 104 -5.01 15.94 -8.69
C ARG A 104 -5.17 14.43 -8.87
N PRO A 105 -6.32 13.81 -8.53
CA PRO A 105 -6.57 12.39 -8.79
C PRO A 105 -6.39 12.04 -10.27
N PHE A 106 -5.95 10.82 -10.56
CA PHE A 106 -5.89 10.31 -11.92
C PHE A 106 -7.24 9.76 -12.34
N ASP A 107 -7.76 10.19 -13.49
CA ASP A 107 -8.80 9.45 -14.20
C ASP A 107 -8.14 8.32 -15.01
N LEU A 108 -7.86 7.20 -14.31
CA LEU A 108 -7.13 6.08 -14.90
C LEU A 108 -7.86 5.43 -16.09
N SER A 109 -9.16 5.73 -16.30
CA SER A 109 -9.91 5.23 -17.46
C SER A 109 -9.64 6.02 -18.74
N ARG A 110 -9.12 7.25 -18.61
CA ARG A 110 -8.96 8.21 -19.71
C ARG A 110 -7.56 8.78 -19.86
N GLU A 111 -6.77 8.82 -18.77
CA GLU A 111 -5.42 9.35 -18.80
C GLU A 111 -4.37 8.27 -18.47
N TRP A 112 -3.18 8.44 -19.00
CA TRP A 112 -2.04 7.58 -18.69
C TRP A 112 -1.62 7.78 -17.23
N PRO A 113 -1.08 6.76 -16.56
CA PRO A 113 -0.77 6.81 -15.13
C PRO A 113 0.53 7.58 -14.84
N VAL A 114 0.86 8.56 -15.67
CA VAL A 114 2.04 9.42 -15.55
C VAL A 114 1.75 10.84 -16.00
N ARG A 115 2.17 11.83 -15.22
CA ARG A 115 2.19 13.24 -15.57
C ARG A 115 3.61 13.76 -15.51
N ALA A 116 3.98 14.63 -16.43
CA ALA A 116 5.33 15.16 -16.53
C ALA A 116 5.34 16.69 -16.47
N CYS A 117 6.28 17.23 -15.71
CA CYS A 117 6.57 18.66 -15.65
C CYS A 117 8.07 18.91 -15.89
N LEU A 118 8.40 19.83 -16.77
CA LEU A 118 9.74 20.35 -16.95
C LEU A 118 9.85 21.72 -16.29
N VAL A 119 10.77 21.84 -15.34
CA VAL A 119 11.14 23.11 -14.72
C VAL A 119 12.28 23.70 -15.51
N THR A 120 12.10 24.93 -15.99
CA THR A 120 13.09 25.67 -16.80
C THR A 120 13.51 26.96 -16.10
N THR A 121 14.74 27.38 -16.34
CA THR A 121 15.24 28.72 -15.98
C THR A 121 15.79 29.39 -17.22
N GLY A 122 15.27 30.58 -17.56
CA GLY A 122 15.61 31.23 -18.82
C GLY A 122 15.35 30.38 -20.07
N GLY A 123 14.33 29.53 -20.05
CA GLY A 123 14.00 28.61 -21.14
C GLY A 123 14.85 27.33 -21.19
N VAL A 124 15.84 27.18 -20.31
CA VAL A 124 16.72 25.99 -20.22
C VAL A 124 16.14 24.99 -19.21
N PRO A 125 15.90 23.73 -19.58
CA PRO A 125 15.44 22.70 -18.66
C PRO A 125 16.46 22.43 -17.53
N ARG A 126 15.99 22.39 -16.29
CA ARG A 126 16.81 22.12 -15.10
C ARG A 126 16.38 20.85 -14.39
N GLN A 127 15.10 20.66 -14.25
CA GLN A 127 14.53 19.51 -13.54
C GLN A 127 13.32 18.96 -14.31
N CYS A 128 13.19 17.65 -14.30
CA CYS A 128 11.97 16.94 -14.71
C CYS A 128 11.32 16.33 -13.48
N VAL A 129 10.04 16.59 -13.29
CA VAL A 129 9.22 16.00 -12.24
C VAL A 129 8.21 15.09 -12.92
N LEU A 130 8.22 13.81 -12.54
CA LEU A 130 7.25 12.82 -12.98
C LEU A 130 6.40 12.41 -11.79
N VAL A 131 5.09 12.45 -11.96
CA VAL A 131 4.11 11.96 -10.98
C VAL A 131 3.45 10.73 -11.57
N PHE A 132 3.50 9.63 -10.84
CA PHE A 132 2.92 8.35 -11.26
C PHE A 132 1.78 7.95 -10.32
N ASN A 133 0.75 7.31 -10.87
CA ASN A 133 -0.13 6.50 -10.06
C ASN A 133 0.62 5.20 -9.67
N HIS A 134 0.54 4.80 -8.41
CA HIS A 134 1.31 3.65 -7.90
C HIS A 134 0.88 2.30 -8.54
N LEU A 135 -0.27 2.24 -9.20
CA LEU A 135 -0.70 1.08 -9.98
C LEU A 135 0.30 0.73 -11.10
N ALA A 136 0.97 1.76 -11.65
CA ALA A 136 1.92 1.62 -12.75
C ALA A 136 3.36 1.35 -12.29
N VAL A 137 3.74 1.73 -11.08
CA VAL A 137 5.15 1.73 -10.67
C VAL A 137 5.33 1.26 -9.23
N ASP A 138 6.43 0.58 -8.98
CA ASP A 138 6.99 0.33 -7.65
C ASP A 138 8.37 1.00 -7.51
N VAL A 139 9.00 0.85 -6.35
CA VAL A 139 10.32 1.47 -6.07
C VAL A 139 11.39 0.99 -7.05
N TRP A 140 11.36 -0.28 -7.43
CA TRP A 140 12.30 -0.85 -8.40
C TRP A 140 12.06 -0.25 -9.81
N THR A 141 10.82 -0.22 -10.26
CA THR A 141 10.41 0.39 -11.56
C THR A 141 10.82 1.85 -11.63
N LEU A 142 10.63 2.62 -10.55
CA LEU A 142 11.10 4.02 -10.48
C LEU A 142 12.62 4.13 -10.63
N GLY A 143 13.36 3.21 -9.99
CA GLY A 143 14.81 3.12 -10.11
C GLY A 143 15.25 2.90 -11.56
N GLU A 144 14.60 1.98 -12.27
CA GLU A 144 14.88 1.67 -13.68
C GLU A 144 14.52 2.84 -14.61
N ILE A 145 13.35 3.46 -14.42
CA ILE A 145 12.95 4.67 -15.16
C ILE A 145 14.00 5.78 -14.97
N LYS A 146 14.44 6.00 -13.74
CA LYS A 146 15.48 7.01 -13.43
C LYS A 146 16.81 6.66 -14.10
N ARG A 147 17.19 5.39 -14.10
CA ARG A 147 18.41 4.90 -14.76
C ARG A 147 18.36 5.11 -16.27
N GLU A 148 17.25 4.75 -16.92
CA GLU A 148 17.05 4.96 -18.35
C GLU A 148 17.05 6.45 -18.72
N LEU A 149 16.31 7.30 -17.99
CA LEU A 149 16.30 8.74 -18.20
C LEU A 149 17.70 9.34 -18.09
N ARG A 150 18.49 8.91 -17.10
CA ARG A 150 19.86 9.36 -16.93
C ARG A 150 20.75 8.94 -18.09
N ALA A 151 20.68 7.67 -18.51
CA ALA A 151 21.47 7.17 -19.63
C ALA A 151 21.15 7.91 -20.94
N GLN A 152 19.86 8.07 -21.24
CA GLN A 152 19.41 8.72 -22.46
C GLN A 152 19.74 10.22 -22.47
N SER A 153 19.48 10.94 -21.37
CA SER A 153 19.74 12.38 -21.29
C SER A 153 21.23 12.70 -21.37
N THR A 154 22.09 11.90 -20.70
CA THR A 154 23.55 12.03 -20.77
C THR A 154 24.05 11.70 -22.17
N GLY A 155 23.55 10.64 -22.80
CA GLY A 155 23.91 10.28 -24.16
C GLY A 155 23.54 11.38 -25.15
N LEU A 156 22.33 11.94 -25.01
CA LEU A 156 21.84 13.01 -25.88
C LEU A 156 22.65 14.31 -25.72
N ALA A 157 22.98 14.69 -24.48
CA ALA A 157 23.85 15.84 -24.18
C ALA A 157 25.26 15.66 -24.76
N ALA A 158 25.78 14.44 -24.72
CA ALA A 158 27.08 14.08 -25.30
C ALA A 158 27.04 13.77 -26.80
N ARG A 159 25.87 13.91 -27.47
CA ARG A 159 25.64 13.56 -28.89
C ARG A 159 26.01 12.10 -29.22
N ARG A 160 25.79 11.19 -28.30
CA ARG A 160 26.05 9.75 -28.44
C ARG A 160 24.79 8.96 -28.10
N PRO A 161 24.47 7.90 -28.83
CA PRO A 161 23.30 7.06 -28.51
C PRO A 161 23.51 6.40 -27.13
N ALA A 162 22.46 6.37 -26.32
CA ALA A 162 22.47 5.59 -25.09
C ALA A 162 22.30 4.10 -25.42
N ALA A 163 23.18 3.26 -24.87
CA ALA A 163 23.02 1.81 -24.93
C ALA A 163 21.98 1.38 -23.88
N LEU A 164 20.75 1.15 -24.31
CA LEU A 164 19.68 0.61 -23.46
C LEU A 164 19.48 -0.87 -23.75
N ALA A 165 19.32 -1.66 -22.70
CA ALA A 165 18.96 -3.06 -22.85
C ALA A 165 17.60 -3.19 -23.57
N PRO A 166 17.36 -4.21 -24.43
CA PRO A 166 16.06 -4.41 -25.05
C PRO A 166 15.00 -4.72 -24.01
N VAL A 167 13.78 -4.20 -24.20
CA VAL A 167 12.62 -4.58 -23.39
C VAL A 167 12.17 -5.97 -23.86
N ARG A 168 12.33 -6.96 -23.00
CA ARG A 168 12.03 -8.37 -23.33
C ARG A 168 10.57 -8.74 -23.10
N ALA A 169 9.93 -8.11 -22.13
CA ALA A 169 8.54 -8.35 -21.77
C ALA A 169 7.88 -7.07 -21.25
N GLN A 170 6.58 -7.01 -21.36
CA GLN A 170 5.72 -5.90 -20.97
C GLN A 170 4.70 -6.36 -19.90
N PRO A 171 4.00 -5.47 -19.20
CA PRO A 171 2.98 -5.86 -18.21
C PRO A 171 1.90 -6.79 -18.75
N SER A 172 1.54 -6.63 -20.04
CA SER A 172 0.58 -7.52 -20.68
C SER A 172 1.10 -8.95 -20.90
N ASP A 173 2.42 -9.15 -21.00
CA ASP A 173 3.02 -10.49 -21.08
C ASP A 173 3.06 -11.14 -19.70
N LEU A 174 3.39 -10.34 -18.67
CA LEU A 174 3.29 -10.73 -17.26
C LEU A 174 1.87 -11.16 -16.90
N ALA A 175 0.85 -10.35 -17.21
CA ALA A 175 -0.55 -10.67 -16.95
C ALA A 175 -0.99 -11.99 -17.61
N ARG A 176 -0.49 -12.27 -18.83
CA ARG A 176 -0.76 -13.53 -19.54
C ARG A 176 -0.09 -14.72 -18.83
N HIS A 177 1.13 -14.55 -18.35
CA HIS A 177 1.81 -15.57 -17.55
C HIS A 177 1.05 -15.86 -16.25
N GLU A 178 0.63 -14.82 -15.54
CA GLU A 178 -0.14 -14.93 -14.28
C GLU A 178 -1.53 -15.59 -14.46
N ALA A 179 -2.04 -15.62 -15.68
CA ALA A 179 -3.27 -16.35 -16.04
C ALA A 179 -2.99 -17.81 -16.47
N SER A 180 -1.74 -18.28 -16.47
CA SER A 180 -1.38 -19.64 -16.88
C SER A 180 -1.65 -20.68 -15.79
N ALA A 181 -1.70 -21.96 -16.18
CA ALA A 181 -1.82 -23.09 -15.26
C ALA A 181 -0.64 -23.17 -14.26
N ASP A 182 0.57 -22.87 -14.71
CA ASP A 182 1.77 -22.88 -13.85
C ASP A 182 1.66 -21.80 -12.75
N ALA A 183 1.23 -20.60 -13.10
CA ALA A 183 0.99 -19.53 -12.13
C ALA A 183 -0.14 -19.89 -11.16
N ALA A 184 -1.17 -20.60 -11.60
CA ALA A 184 -2.25 -21.08 -10.73
C ALA A 184 -1.74 -22.07 -9.66
N ILE A 185 -0.76 -22.93 -9.99
CA ILE A 185 -0.12 -23.84 -9.02
C ILE A 185 0.64 -23.03 -7.96
N VAL A 186 1.40 -22.00 -8.37
CA VAL A 186 2.12 -21.10 -7.46
C VAL A 186 1.13 -20.38 -6.55
N ALA A 187 0.06 -19.81 -7.13
CA ALA A 187 -1.01 -19.15 -6.37
C ALA A 187 -1.64 -20.07 -5.33
N ALA A 188 -1.95 -21.32 -5.69
CA ALA A 188 -2.56 -22.29 -4.77
C ALA A 188 -1.65 -22.60 -3.56
N ARG A 189 -0.34 -22.78 -3.77
CA ARG A 189 0.62 -22.97 -2.68
C ARG A 189 0.70 -21.75 -1.76
N SER A 190 0.79 -20.56 -2.34
CA SER A 190 0.84 -19.31 -1.59
C SER A 190 -0.46 -19.08 -0.81
N MET A 191 -1.62 -19.39 -1.40
CA MET A 191 -2.90 -19.32 -0.71
C MET A 191 -3.00 -20.28 0.47
N ALA A 192 -2.49 -21.51 0.34
CA ALA A 192 -2.46 -22.48 1.45
C ALA A 192 -1.60 -21.95 2.62
N TYR A 193 -0.42 -21.37 2.33
CA TYR A 193 0.44 -20.73 3.31
C TYR A 193 -0.29 -19.58 4.05
N TRP A 194 -0.96 -18.70 3.31
CA TRP A 194 -1.73 -17.61 3.88
C TRP A 194 -2.86 -18.12 4.78
N GLN A 195 -3.62 -19.12 4.32
CA GLN A 195 -4.72 -19.72 5.09
C GLN A 195 -4.25 -20.33 6.41
N GLU A 196 -3.14 -21.07 6.37
CA GLU A 196 -2.54 -21.66 7.56
C GLU A 196 -2.02 -20.57 8.52
N GLY A 197 -1.36 -19.54 8.00
CA GLY A 197 -0.87 -18.40 8.78
C GLY A 197 -2.01 -17.65 9.47
N VAL A 198 -3.05 -17.29 8.73
CA VAL A 198 -4.23 -16.58 9.24
C VAL A 198 -4.98 -17.41 10.29
N ALA A 199 -5.06 -18.73 10.09
CA ALA A 199 -5.73 -19.64 11.04
C ALA A 199 -5.08 -19.62 12.44
N ARG A 200 -3.77 -19.37 12.54
CA ARG A 200 -3.01 -19.30 13.80
C ARG A 200 -3.08 -17.94 14.48
N LEU A 201 -3.48 -16.88 13.78
CA LEU A 201 -3.53 -15.54 14.33
C LEU A 201 -4.82 -15.27 15.10
N PRO A 202 -4.80 -14.39 16.11
CA PRO A 202 -6.03 -13.93 16.75
C PRO A 202 -6.91 -13.19 15.72
N ARG A 203 -8.22 -13.22 15.95
CA ARG A 203 -9.18 -12.50 15.10
C ARG A 203 -8.91 -10.98 15.08
N ASP A 204 -8.69 -10.40 16.25
CA ASP A 204 -8.24 -9.02 16.42
C ASP A 204 -7.05 -8.97 17.37
N PRO A 205 -5.82 -8.71 16.88
CA PRO A 205 -4.64 -8.62 17.73
C PRO A 205 -4.73 -7.48 18.74
N PHE A 206 -5.49 -6.43 18.47
CA PHE A 206 -5.67 -5.26 19.33
C PHE A 206 -6.94 -5.31 20.18
N ALA A 207 -7.66 -6.42 20.28
CA ALA A 207 -8.95 -6.49 20.98
C ALA A 207 -8.92 -5.90 22.40
N ARG A 208 -7.81 -6.10 23.16
CA ARG A 208 -7.62 -5.55 24.50
C ARG A 208 -7.21 -4.08 24.55
N ARG A 209 -6.85 -3.49 23.42
CA ARG A 209 -6.36 -2.11 23.27
C ARG A 209 -7.33 -1.22 22.51
N ARG A 210 -8.28 -1.83 21.80
CA ARG A 210 -9.22 -1.12 20.96
C ARG A 210 -10.14 -0.21 21.75
N ARG A 211 -10.30 1.01 21.28
CA ARG A 211 -11.12 2.08 21.88
C ARG A 211 -11.95 2.77 20.79
N PRO A 212 -13.06 3.43 21.15
CA PRO A 212 -13.82 4.26 20.23
C PRO A 212 -13.05 5.58 20.04
N ALA A 213 -12.18 5.62 19.03
CA ALA A 213 -11.47 6.82 18.66
C ALA A 213 -11.34 6.87 17.14
N GLU A 214 -11.49 8.05 16.58
CA GLU A 214 -11.31 8.30 15.16
C GLU A 214 -9.96 8.95 14.88
N GLY A 215 -9.52 8.87 13.62
CA GLY A 215 -8.24 9.44 13.19
C GLY A 215 -7.07 8.50 13.34
N ALA A 216 -5.88 9.05 13.15
CA ALA A 216 -4.62 8.32 13.25
C ALA A 216 -3.53 9.22 13.84
N GLY A 217 -2.56 8.61 14.53
CA GLY A 217 -1.30 9.24 14.92
C GLY A 217 -0.20 8.90 13.91
N HIS A 218 0.72 9.84 13.71
CA HIS A 218 1.92 9.63 12.89
C HIS A 218 3.13 10.26 13.54
N ALA A 219 4.13 9.44 13.85
CA ALA A 219 5.41 9.93 14.39
C ALA A 219 6.60 9.27 13.69
N THR A 220 7.72 9.96 13.69
CA THR A 220 8.99 9.47 13.13
C THR A 220 10.09 9.56 14.18
N LEU A 221 10.83 8.47 14.34
CA LEU A 221 12.07 8.40 15.11
C LEU A 221 13.23 8.16 14.14
N VAL A 222 14.24 9.02 14.16
CA VAL A 222 15.46 8.90 13.34
C VAL A 222 16.65 8.68 14.26
N SER A 223 17.37 7.56 14.08
CA SER A 223 18.46 7.15 14.96
C SER A 223 19.69 6.65 14.21
N PRO A 224 20.85 7.34 14.33
CA PRO A 224 22.14 6.81 13.91
C PRO A 224 22.59 5.60 14.73
N ALA A 225 22.32 5.63 16.05
CA ALA A 225 22.69 4.55 16.95
C ALA A 225 21.98 3.23 16.61
N LEU A 226 20.68 3.31 16.25
CA LEU A 226 19.90 2.14 15.82
C LEU A 226 20.47 1.53 14.51
N LEU A 227 20.95 2.34 13.57
CA LEU A 227 21.60 1.82 12.35
C LEU A 227 22.87 1.03 12.69
N ALA A 228 23.73 1.61 13.53
CA ALA A 228 25.00 1.00 13.90
C ALA A 228 24.78 -0.30 14.70
N ALA A 229 23.92 -0.27 15.72
CA ALA A 229 23.56 -1.42 16.54
C ALA A 229 22.87 -2.50 15.70
N GLY A 230 21.90 -2.13 14.87
CA GLY A 230 21.18 -3.07 14.00
C GLY A 230 22.10 -3.84 13.07
N ARG A 231 23.12 -3.20 12.50
CA ARG A 231 24.12 -3.86 11.65
C ARG A 231 25.00 -4.84 12.44
N ARG A 232 25.43 -4.48 13.69
CA ARG A 232 26.20 -5.40 14.54
C ARG A 232 25.36 -6.58 14.99
N VAL A 233 24.12 -6.34 15.42
CA VAL A 233 23.16 -7.40 15.80
C VAL A 233 22.92 -8.33 14.63
N ALA A 234 22.66 -7.80 13.43
CA ALA A 234 22.47 -8.62 12.23
C ALA A 234 23.69 -9.49 11.92
N ALA A 235 24.89 -8.92 11.98
CA ALA A 235 26.15 -9.66 11.77
C ALA A 235 26.35 -10.76 12.82
N ARG A 236 26.08 -10.50 14.10
CA ARG A 236 26.17 -11.46 15.20
C ARG A 236 25.25 -12.68 14.99
N HIS A 237 24.05 -12.45 14.48
CA HIS A 237 23.05 -13.49 14.28
C HIS A 237 23.01 -14.07 12.84
N GLY A 238 23.82 -13.57 11.92
CA GLY A 238 23.87 -14.05 10.53
C GLY A 238 22.59 -13.76 9.74
N VAL A 239 21.88 -12.65 10.05
CA VAL A 239 20.63 -12.27 9.40
C VAL A 239 20.77 -10.98 8.59
N TRP A 240 19.80 -10.70 7.72
CA TRP A 240 19.75 -9.43 6.99
C TRP A 240 19.51 -8.25 7.95
N PRO A 241 20.26 -7.12 7.84
CA PRO A 241 20.07 -5.96 8.72
C PRO A 241 18.64 -5.42 8.76
N SER A 242 17.91 -5.51 7.66
CA SER A 242 16.50 -5.11 7.58
C SER A 242 15.57 -5.90 8.48
N LEU A 243 15.94 -7.12 8.90
CA LEU A 243 15.11 -7.95 9.78
C LEU A 243 15.18 -7.51 11.24
N VAL A 244 16.24 -6.80 11.64
CA VAL A 244 16.39 -6.34 13.03
C VAL A 244 15.26 -5.37 13.45
N PRO A 245 14.95 -4.29 12.70
CA PRO A 245 13.81 -3.44 13.04
C PRO A 245 12.46 -4.16 12.90
N VAL A 246 12.31 -5.14 12.00
CA VAL A 246 11.07 -5.95 11.91
C VAL A 246 10.92 -6.85 13.15
N ALA A 247 12.01 -7.43 13.65
CA ALA A 247 12.00 -8.22 14.89
C ALA A 247 11.70 -7.34 16.12
N ALA A 248 12.27 -6.13 16.17
CA ALA A 248 11.95 -5.16 17.22
C ALA A 248 10.46 -4.76 17.18
N TYR A 249 9.90 -4.53 15.98
CA TYR A 249 8.47 -4.30 15.81
C TYR A 249 7.65 -5.48 16.32
N ALA A 250 7.99 -6.72 15.97
CA ALA A 250 7.27 -7.92 16.42
C ALA A 250 7.34 -8.09 17.96
N ALA A 251 8.50 -7.82 18.57
CA ALA A 251 8.66 -7.84 20.02
C ALA A 251 7.76 -6.79 20.71
N MET A 252 7.78 -5.55 20.19
CA MET A 252 6.94 -4.48 20.73
C MET A 252 5.45 -4.76 20.53
N MET A 253 5.06 -5.36 19.41
CA MET A 253 3.69 -5.80 19.17
C MET A 253 3.25 -6.88 20.17
N ALA A 254 4.10 -7.87 20.44
CA ALA A 254 3.82 -8.90 21.46
C ALA A 254 3.62 -8.30 22.85
N LEU A 255 4.51 -7.38 23.26
CA LEU A 255 4.40 -6.66 24.55
C LEU A 255 3.13 -5.81 24.61
N TYR A 256 2.83 -5.07 23.55
CA TYR A 256 1.70 -4.14 23.52
C TYR A 256 0.36 -4.86 23.52
N THR A 257 0.23 -5.90 22.70
CA THR A 257 -1.04 -6.62 22.52
C THR A 257 -1.22 -7.81 23.46
N GLY A 258 -0.13 -8.31 24.08
CA GLY A 258 -0.12 -9.55 24.85
C GLY A 258 -0.30 -10.81 24.01
N GLN A 259 -0.10 -10.74 22.71
CA GLN A 259 -0.27 -11.88 21.80
C GLN A 259 0.97 -12.79 21.82
N ARG A 260 0.72 -14.11 21.81
CA ARG A 260 1.79 -15.12 21.74
C ARG A 260 2.32 -15.32 20.33
N THR A 261 1.47 -15.12 19.32
CA THR A 261 1.84 -15.16 17.90
C THR A 261 1.59 -13.78 17.31
N VAL A 262 2.62 -13.16 16.77
CA VAL A 262 2.54 -11.88 16.06
C VAL A 262 2.52 -12.15 14.58
N GLY A 263 1.54 -11.56 13.88
CA GLY A 263 1.47 -11.54 12.43
C GLY A 263 1.60 -10.12 11.91
N CYS A 264 2.41 -9.93 10.87
CA CYS A 264 2.47 -8.67 10.14
C CYS A 264 2.60 -8.93 8.63
N GLN A 265 2.11 -8.00 7.85
CA GLN A 265 2.30 -7.99 6.41
C GLN A 265 3.57 -7.21 6.09
N VAL A 266 4.54 -7.87 5.45
CA VAL A 266 5.78 -7.24 4.99
C VAL A 266 5.80 -7.25 3.47
N PHE A 267 6.27 -6.17 2.85
CA PHE A 267 6.24 -6.08 1.39
C PHE A 267 7.41 -6.80 0.72
N ALA A 268 7.09 -7.63 -0.28
CA ALA A 268 8.05 -8.31 -1.15
C ALA A 268 8.01 -7.73 -2.56
N GLY A 269 9.17 -7.58 -3.19
CA GLY A 269 9.29 -7.04 -4.54
C GLY A 269 8.92 -8.03 -5.65
N ASN A 270 8.83 -9.33 -5.33
CA ASN A 270 8.41 -10.45 -6.21
C ASN A 270 9.19 -10.56 -7.53
N ARG A 271 10.46 -10.14 -7.58
CA ARG A 271 11.25 -10.14 -8.82
C ARG A 271 12.33 -11.23 -8.86
N GLU A 272 12.87 -11.66 -7.71
CA GLU A 272 14.07 -12.48 -7.65
C GLU A 272 13.93 -13.87 -8.30
N ALA A 273 12.80 -14.53 -8.12
CA ALA A 273 12.53 -15.87 -8.68
C ALA A 273 11.49 -15.85 -9.82
N HIS A 274 11.18 -14.66 -10.37
CA HIS A 274 10.13 -14.49 -11.35
C HIS A 274 10.68 -14.61 -12.78
N PRO A 275 9.95 -15.26 -13.73
CA PRO A 275 10.37 -15.34 -15.13
C PRO A 275 10.42 -13.99 -15.85
N TYR A 276 9.80 -12.95 -15.26
CA TYR A 276 9.74 -11.59 -15.81
C TYR A 276 10.29 -10.54 -14.82
N PRO A 277 11.55 -10.66 -14.32
CA PRO A 277 12.07 -9.78 -13.28
C PRO A 277 12.21 -8.32 -13.73
N ASP A 278 12.41 -8.10 -15.02
CA ASP A 278 12.74 -6.78 -15.61
C ASP A 278 11.51 -6.01 -16.12
N VAL A 279 10.29 -6.53 -15.95
CA VAL A 279 9.07 -5.84 -16.39
C VAL A 279 8.84 -4.60 -15.54
N LEU A 280 8.71 -3.45 -16.19
CA LEU A 280 8.34 -2.20 -15.52
C LEU A 280 6.84 -2.21 -15.24
N THR A 281 6.49 -2.39 -13.98
CA THR A 281 5.13 -2.31 -13.43
C THR A 281 5.17 -2.38 -11.91
N CYS A 282 4.05 -2.24 -11.25
CA CYS A 282 3.90 -2.58 -9.84
C CYS A 282 3.88 -4.11 -9.69
N MET A 283 4.93 -4.69 -9.08
CA MET A 283 5.02 -6.14 -8.80
C MET A 283 5.02 -6.46 -7.30
N PHE A 284 5.20 -5.46 -6.43
CA PHE A 284 5.21 -5.74 -5.00
C PHE A 284 3.82 -6.12 -4.47
N SER A 285 3.82 -6.95 -3.46
CA SER A 285 2.62 -7.30 -2.69
C SER A 285 2.98 -7.62 -1.24
N PRO A 286 2.01 -7.57 -0.31
CA PRO A 286 2.26 -8.05 1.04
C PRO A 286 2.51 -9.55 1.08
N MET A 287 3.39 -9.98 1.97
CA MET A 287 3.55 -11.35 2.41
C MET A 287 3.28 -11.45 3.92
N LEU A 288 2.66 -12.53 4.36
CA LEU A 288 2.34 -12.74 5.77
C LEU A 288 3.54 -13.33 6.52
N VAL A 289 4.13 -12.55 7.40
CA VAL A 289 5.17 -13.02 8.32
C VAL A 289 4.54 -13.27 9.68
N THR A 290 4.70 -14.48 10.21
CA THR A 290 4.24 -14.84 11.53
C THR A 290 5.42 -15.27 12.40
N VAL A 291 5.44 -14.84 13.66
CA VAL A 291 6.50 -15.18 14.61
C VAL A 291 5.90 -15.58 15.96
N ASP A 292 6.41 -16.67 16.53
CA ASP A 292 6.07 -17.08 17.90
C ASP A 292 6.89 -16.28 18.93
N ALA A 293 6.19 -15.45 19.69
CA ALA A 293 6.71 -14.62 20.77
C ALA A 293 6.29 -15.14 22.15
N ALA A 294 5.75 -16.37 22.23
CA ALA A 294 5.30 -16.94 23.49
C ALA A 294 6.46 -17.05 24.50
N GLY A 295 6.17 -16.65 25.76
CA GLY A 295 7.13 -16.74 26.86
C GLY A 295 8.17 -15.62 26.90
N ASP A 296 7.96 -14.53 26.16
CA ASP A 296 8.91 -13.39 26.05
C ASP A 296 10.35 -13.87 25.78
N PRO A 297 10.60 -14.53 24.63
CA PRO A 297 11.88 -15.13 24.34
C PRO A 297 12.99 -14.07 24.26
N PRO A 298 14.26 -14.46 24.47
CA PRO A 298 15.39 -13.60 24.19
C PRO A 298 15.30 -12.99 22.79
N PHE A 299 15.71 -11.72 22.64
CA PHE A 299 15.56 -11.00 21.36
C PHE A 299 16.25 -11.71 20.18
N GLY A 300 17.44 -12.28 20.41
CA GLY A 300 18.14 -13.03 19.37
C GLY A 300 17.40 -14.32 18.96
N VAL A 301 16.67 -14.96 19.88
CA VAL A 301 15.80 -16.10 19.55
C VAL A 301 14.63 -15.64 18.69
N LEU A 302 13.98 -14.53 19.07
CA LEU A 302 12.87 -13.95 18.31
C LEU A 302 13.33 -13.53 16.89
N LEU A 303 14.51 -12.92 16.78
CA LEU A 303 15.11 -12.49 15.51
C LEU A 303 15.36 -13.69 14.58
N ARG A 304 15.89 -14.80 15.09
CA ARG A 304 16.07 -16.02 14.29
C ARG A 304 14.74 -16.62 13.84
N ARG A 305 13.75 -16.74 14.74
CA ARG A 305 12.40 -17.20 14.40
C ARG A 305 11.75 -16.32 13.32
N LEU A 306 11.93 -15.01 13.44
CA LEU A 306 11.45 -14.06 12.43
C LEU A 306 12.17 -14.27 11.09
N ALA A 307 13.49 -14.45 11.09
CA ALA A 307 14.25 -14.67 9.87
C ALA A 307 13.79 -15.93 9.14
N GLU A 308 13.60 -17.04 9.85
CA GLU A 308 13.04 -18.27 9.29
C GLU A 308 11.61 -18.08 8.77
N GLY A 309 10.76 -17.35 9.52
CA GLY A 309 9.41 -17.01 9.10
C GLY A 309 9.39 -16.11 7.88
N PHE A 310 10.34 -15.19 7.77
CA PHE A 310 10.48 -14.27 6.64
C PHE A 310 10.87 -15.01 5.35
N GLU A 311 11.86 -15.93 5.41
CA GLU A 311 12.24 -16.72 4.22
C GLU A 311 11.06 -17.59 3.74
N ARG A 312 10.35 -18.26 4.64
CA ARG A 312 9.13 -19.00 4.28
C ARG A 312 8.07 -18.09 3.66
N ALA A 313 7.82 -16.91 4.25
CA ALA A 313 6.87 -15.95 3.70
C ALA A 313 7.28 -15.46 2.31
N LYS A 314 8.58 -15.27 2.06
CA LYS A 314 9.14 -14.85 0.78
C LYS A 314 8.88 -15.89 -0.32
N GLU A 315 9.01 -17.19 -0.03
CA GLU A 315 8.68 -18.27 -0.96
C GLU A 315 7.22 -18.27 -1.39
N HIS A 316 6.33 -17.68 -0.57
CA HIS A 316 4.88 -17.60 -0.79
C HIS A 316 4.36 -16.17 -0.99
N SER A 317 5.26 -15.23 -1.33
CA SER A 317 4.90 -13.81 -1.48
C SER A 317 4.15 -13.51 -2.78
N TYR A 318 4.38 -14.35 -3.81
CA TYR A 318 3.76 -14.16 -5.12
C TYR A 318 2.36 -14.79 -5.17
N VAL A 319 1.34 -13.95 -5.01
CA VAL A 319 -0.06 -14.38 -4.88
C VAL A 319 -1.01 -13.28 -5.37
N PRO A 320 -2.15 -13.63 -6.01
CA PRO A 320 -3.18 -12.63 -6.32
C PRO A 320 -3.85 -12.15 -5.02
N TYR A 321 -3.51 -10.94 -4.57
CA TYR A 321 -3.88 -10.44 -3.25
C TYR A 321 -5.39 -10.24 -3.07
N ASP A 322 -6.14 -10.03 -4.15
CA ASP A 322 -7.61 -10.05 -4.12
C ASP A 322 -8.17 -11.37 -3.57
N LYS A 323 -7.51 -12.50 -3.90
CA LYS A 323 -7.89 -13.82 -3.37
C LYS A 323 -7.53 -14.00 -1.90
N VAL A 324 -6.44 -13.35 -1.45
CA VAL A 324 -6.11 -13.29 -0.02
C VAL A 324 -7.20 -12.54 0.75
N VAL A 325 -7.67 -11.39 0.24
CA VAL A 325 -8.76 -10.62 0.85
C VAL A 325 -10.05 -11.45 0.93
N GLU A 326 -10.41 -12.16 -0.14
CA GLU A 326 -11.57 -13.06 -0.14
C GLU A 326 -11.43 -14.21 0.87
N MET A 327 -10.24 -14.79 0.99
CA MET A 327 -9.95 -15.85 1.97
C MET A 327 -10.09 -15.34 3.40
N ILE A 328 -9.56 -14.14 3.71
CA ILE A 328 -9.69 -13.51 5.02
C ILE A 328 -11.17 -13.25 5.36
N SER A 329 -11.95 -12.78 4.39
CA SER A 329 -13.40 -12.58 4.54
C SER A 329 -14.13 -13.87 4.92
N ARG A 330 -13.87 -14.97 4.19
CA ARG A 330 -14.46 -16.31 4.49
C ARG A 330 -14.04 -16.80 5.88
N GLU A 331 -12.77 -16.61 6.25
CA GLU A 331 -12.28 -16.98 7.58
C GLU A 331 -12.95 -16.15 8.68
N GLY A 332 -13.21 -14.86 8.42
CA GLY A 332 -13.97 -13.99 9.31
C GLY A 332 -15.39 -14.50 9.51
N SER A 333 -16.10 -14.87 8.43
CA SER A 333 -17.43 -15.48 8.51
C SER A 333 -17.41 -16.78 9.31
N ARG A 334 -16.41 -17.65 9.08
CA ARG A 334 -16.24 -18.91 9.81
C ARG A 334 -16.02 -18.70 11.32
N ARG A 335 -15.31 -17.65 11.71
CA ARG A 335 -15.02 -17.30 13.12
C ARG A 335 -16.06 -16.39 13.76
N GLY A 336 -17.15 -16.06 13.06
CA GLY A 336 -18.22 -15.20 13.56
C GLY A 336 -17.81 -13.74 13.76
N GLY A 337 -16.88 -13.22 12.96
CA GLY A 337 -16.50 -11.80 13.02
C GLY A 337 -15.25 -11.49 12.20
N GLU A 338 -14.93 -10.21 12.07
CA GLU A 338 -13.81 -9.72 11.25
C GLU A 338 -12.46 -10.29 11.71
N VAL A 339 -11.67 -10.81 10.76
CA VAL A 339 -10.26 -11.15 10.96
C VAL A 339 -9.42 -9.97 10.50
N ARG A 340 -8.67 -9.35 11.41
CA ARG A 340 -7.91 -8.13 11.18
C ARG A 340 -6.42 -8.44 11.00
N LEU A 341 -5.91 -8.19 9.82
CA LEU A 341 -4.48 -8.22 9.50
C LEU A 341 -3.95 -6.80 9.22
N GLY A 342 -4.41 -5.85 10.02
CA GLY A 342 -4.16 -4.42 9.82
C GLY A 342 -2.77 -3.93 10.20
N SER A 343 -1.77 -4.82 10.39
CA SER A 343 -0.39 -4.46 10.73
C SER A 343 0.52 -4.65 9.52
N GLU A 344 1.06 -3.55 8.98
CA GLU A 344 1.95 -3.56 7.82
C GLU A 344 3.33 -3.01 8.17
N VAL A 345 4.39 -3.59 7.59
CA VAL A 345 5.77 -3.12 7.72
C VAL A 345 6.39 -2.99 6.33
N ASN A 346 6.90 -1.80 6.02
CA ASN A 346 7.56 -1.50 4.77
C ASN A 346 9.01 -1.09 5.01
N PHE A 347 9.95 -1.81 4.41
CA PHE A 347 11.38 -1.51 4.51
C PHE A 347 11.92 -0.97 3.18
N ILE A 348 12.53 0.23 3.22
CA ILE A 348 13.08 0.90 2.04
C ILE A 348 14.53 1.33 2.31
N LYS A 349 15.43 0.99 1.41
CA LYS A 349 16.82 1.43 1.45
C LYS A 349 17.02 2.70 0.60
N GLN A 350 17.33 3.81 1.26
CA GLN A 350 17.55 5.13 0.64
C GLN A 350 19.03 5.54 0.74
N ARG A 351 19.86 5.02 -0.15
CA ARG A 351 21.33 5.18 -0.09
C ARG A 351 21.85 6.61 -0.27
N THR A 352 21.02 7.53 -0.74
CA THR A 352 21.39 8.93 -1.00
C THR A 352 20.87 9.91 0.05
N LYS A 353 20.04 9.44 0.97
CA LYS A 353 19.48 10.27 2.03
C LYS A 353 20.36 10.21 3.28
N GLU A 354 20.63 11.36 3.88
CA GLU A 354 21.45 11.54 5.07
C GLU A 354 20.64 12.27 6.15
N TYR A 355 20.87 11.90 7.39
CA TYR A 355 20.33 12.60 8.57
C TYR A 355 21.25 13.72 9.06
N ARG A 356 22.58 13.47 9.05
CA ARG A 356 23.64 14.35 9.55
C ARG A 356 23.55 14.72 11.04
N GLY A 357 22.56 14.18 11.76
CA GLY A 357 22.44 14.35 13.20
C GLY A 357 23.23 13.28 13.97
N ARG A 358 23.67 13.62 15.20
CA ARG A 358 24.42 12.68 16.06
C ARG A 358 23.55 12.00 17.12
N ARG A 359 22.37 12.55 17.41
CA ARG A 359 21.43 12.06 18.42
C ARG A 359 20.14 11.60 17.77
N THR A 360 19.42 10.72 18.46
CA THR A 360 18.08 10.34 18.04
C THR A 360 17.15 11.55 18.07
N ALA A 361 16.38 11.72 16.99
CA ALA A 361 15.32 12.70 16.88
C ALA A 361 13.96 12.00 16.85
N PHE A 362 13.00 12.58 17.54
CA PHE A 362 11.60 12.17 17.50
C PHE A 362 10.74 13.35 17.04
N THR A 363 9.83 13.10 16.10
CA THR A 363 8.99 14.14 15.52
C THR A 363 7.57 13.63 15.32
N TRP A 364 6.58 14.40 15.76
CA TRP A 364 5.19 14.21 15.38
C TRP A 364 4.95 14.80 14.00
N ASN A 365 4.28 14.05 13.15
CA ASN A 365 3.96 14.46 11.79
C ASN A 365 2.43 14.62 11.63
N PRO A 366 1.97 15.42 10.65
CA PRO A 366 0.58 15.36 10.25
C PRO A 366 0.21 13.93 9.83
N ALA A 367 -0.90 13.42 10.35
CA ALA A 367 -1.43 12.13 9.95
C ALA A 367 -2.49 12.34 8.86
N PRO A 368 -2.37 11.67 7.71
CA PRO A 368 -3.41 11.70 6.69
C PRO A 368 -4.71 11.10 7.25
N LEU A 369 -5.82 11.80 7.10
CA LEU A 369 -7.14 11.32 7.58
C LEU A 369 -7.58 10.02 6.88
N SER A 370 -7.10 9.80 5.66
CA SER A 370 -7.36 8.61 4.86
C SER A 370 -6.86 7.32 5.52
N TRP A 371 -5.78 7.37 6.31
CA TRP A 371 -5.24 6.19 6.99
C TRP A 371 -6.23 5.55 7.97
N ALA A 372 -7.01 6.36 8.69
CA ALA A 372 -8.05 5.87 9.59
C ALA A 372 -9.19 5.14 8.83
N ARG A 373 -9.38 5.44 7.55
CA ARG A 373 -10.45 4.88 6.71
C ARG A 373 -10.05 3.62 5.94
N CYS A 374 -8.74 3.34 5.84
CA CYS A 374 -8.23 2.18 5.09
C CYS A 374 -8.33 0.84 5.84
N GLY A 375 -8.85 0.81 7.07
CA GLY A 375 -8.93 -0.42 7.86
C GLY A 375 -7.59 -0.93 8.40
N LEU A 376 -6.51 -0.14 8.25
CA LEU A 376 -5.20 -0.46 8.84
C LEU A 376 -5.17 -0.05 10.30
N ASP A 377 -4.66 -0.93 11.15
CA ASP A 377 -4.41 -0.65 12.55
C ASP A 377 -3.05 0.04 12.74
N THR A 378 -2.00 -0.47 12.09
CA THR A 378 -0.65 0.12 12.14
C THR A 378 0.08 -0.04 10.81
N TYR A 379 0.91 0.95 10.47
CA TYR A 379 1.85 0.87 9.37
C TYR A 379 3.19 1.42 9.79
N LEU A 380 4.20 0.57 9.84
CA LEU A 380 5.58 0.96 10.11
C LEU A 380 6.35 1.05 8.80
N ARG A 381 6.86 2.23 8.49
CA ARG A 381 7.85 2.42 7.45
C ARG A 381 9.24 2.52 8.07
N VAL A 382 10.14 1.67 7.61
CA VAL A 382 11.55 1.66 8.00
C VAL A 382 12.37 2.13 6.81
N ASP A 383 12.98 3.29 6.90
CA ASP A 383 13.91 3.78 5.88
C ASP A 383 15.36 3.67 6.39
N GLU A 384 16.19 2.85 5.73
CA GLU A 384 17.64 2.83 5.97
C GLU A 384 18.30 3.92 5.12
N TRP A 385 18.82 4.98 5.78
CA TRP A 385 19.61 6.04 5.16
C TRP A 385 21.10 5.70 5.23
N CYS A 386 21.96 6.58 4.69
CA CYS A 386 23.43 6.37 4.73
C CYS A 386 23.96 6.25 6.15
N ASP A 387 23.44 7.07 7.06
CA ASP A 387 23.96 7.33 8.41
C ASP A 387 22.94 7.14 9.54
N ALA A 388 21.70 6.80 9.25
CA ALA A 388 20.63 6.59 10.24
C ALA A 388 19.56 5.62 9.75
N VAL A 389 18.76 5.10 10.69
CA VAL A 389 17.47 4.46 10.40
C VAL A 389 16.35 5.41 10.80
N SER A 390 15.37 5.56 9.93
CA SER A 390 14.13 6.28 10.20
C SER A 390 13.01 5.27 10.40
N LEU A 391 12.38 5.27 11.58
CA LEU A 391 11.17 4.52 11.90
C LEU A 391 9.99 5.47 11.87
N SER A 392 9.09 5.31 10.92
CA SER A 392 7.89 6.15 10.78
C SER A 392 6.65 5.28 11.01
N LEU A 393 5.95 5.50 12.11
CA LEU A 393 4.78 4.73 12.52
C LEU A 393 3.50 5.54 12.34
N HIS A 394 2.61 5.03 11.52
CA HIS A 394 1.20 5.43 11.48
C HIS A 394 0.39 4.43 12.30
N ALA A 395 -0.49 4.91 13.15
CA ALA A 395 -1.36 4.04 13.94
C ALA A 395 -2.76 4.64 14.02
N ALA A 396 -3.79 3.81 13.82
CA ALA A 396 -5.17 4.22 14.04
C ALA A 396 -5.36 4.60 15.52
N ALA A 397 -6.00 5.74 15.79
CA ALA A 397 -6.26 6.18 17.16
C ALA A 397 -7.08 5.17 17.97
N ALA A 398 -7.86 4.36 17.26
CA ALA A 398 -8.61 3.26 17.85
C ALA A 398 -7.74 2.17 18.49
N VAL A 399 -6.46 2.05 18.14
CA VAL A 399 -5.56 1.02 18.70
C VAL A 399 -4.36 1.58 19.43
N MET A 400 -3.84 2.76 19.03
CA MET A 400 -2.70 3.42 19.68
C MET A 400 -2.96 4.91 19.85
N GLY A 401 -2.86 5.42 21.07
CA GLY A 401 -2.82 6.86 21.34
C GLY A 401 -1.41 7.43 21.19
N PRO A 402 -1.24 8.75 21.36
CA PRO A 402 0.07 9.40 21.25
C PRO A 402 1.14 8.80 22.16
N ALA A 403 0.84 8.54 23.42
CA ALA A 403 1.78 7.92 24.36
C ALA A 403 2.18 6.49 23.95
N ASP A 404 1.23 5.74 23.37
CA ASP A 404 1.49 4.39 22.85
C ASP A 404 2.45 4.43 21.66
N VAL A 405 2.25 5.34 20.71
CA VAL A 405 3.11 5.51 19.52
C VAL A 405 4.52 5.90 19.90
N GLU A 406 4.68 6.85 20.83
CA GLU A 406 6.01 7.26 21.31
C GLU A 406 6.71 6.13 22.06
N TRP A 407 6.02 5.48 23.01
CA TRP A 407 6.53 4.31 23.74
C TRP A 407 6.97 3.20 22.77
N PHE A 408 6.18 2.92 21.74
CA PHE A 408 6.45 1.87 20.76
C PHE A 408 7.73 2.15 19.97
N LEU A 409 7.87 3.35 19.41
CA LEU A 409 9.05 3.72 18.61
C LEU A 409 10.33 3.78 19.43
N ARG A 410 10.27 4.37 20.65
CA ARG A 410 11.41 4.41 21.56
C ARG A 410 11.76 3.02 22.10
N GLY A 411 10.76 2.19 22.35
CA GLY A 411 10.96 0.79 22.75
C GLY A 411 11.68 -0.03 21.68
N MET A 412 11.35 0.15 20.39
CA MET A 412 12.07 -0.51 19.30
C MET A 412 13.56 -0.14 19.29
N GLU A 413 13.90 1.14 19.45
CA GLU A 413 15.29 1.60 19.53
C GLU A 413 15.98 1.02 20.77
N SER A 414 15.39 1.21 21.94
CA SER A 414 15.96 0.78 23.23
C SER A 414 16.24 -0.72 23.25
N LEU A 415 15.34 -1.54 22.71
CA LEU A 415 15.50 -2.99 22.64
C LEU A 415 16.72 -3.39 21.81
N VAL A 416 16.90 -2.80 20.63
CA VAL A 416 18.03 -3.13 19.75
C VAL A 416 19.36 -2.65 20.36
N LEU A 417 19.38 -1.44 20.97
CA LEU A 417 20.56 -0.92 21.63
C LEU A 417 20.94 -1.76 22.87
N ALA A 418 19.97 -2.15 23.68
CA ALA A 418 20.20 -3.01 24.86
C ALA A 418 20.74 -4.38 24.45
N HIS A 419 20.19 -4.99 23.41
CA HIS A 419 20.65 -6.28 22.89
C HIS A 419 22.05 -6.19 22.27
N ASP A 420 22.38 -5.10 21.61
CA ASP A 420 23.72 -4.86 21.07
C ASP A 420 24.77 -4.71 22.17
N ALA A 421 24.44 -4.02 23.27
CA ALA A 421 25.31 -3.80 24.42
C ALA A 421 25.44 -5.05 25.32
N ALA A 422 24.47 -5.97 25.31
CA ALA A 422 24.48 -7.16 26.16
C ALA A 422 25.49 -8.21 25.66
N ALA A 423 26.23 -8.82 26.59
CA ALA A 423 27.13 -9.92 26.29
C ALA A 423 26.40 -11.25 26.04
N GLY A 424 25.12 -11.35 26.36
CA GLY A 424 24.29 -12.56 26.25
C GLY A 424 22.85 -12.24 25.87
N ASP A 425 22.13 -13.30 25.53
CA ASP A 425 20.74 -13.26 25.09
C ASP A 425 19.84 -13.60 26.30
N GLU A 426 19.19 -12.58 26.89
CA GLU A 426 18.39 -12.73 28.10
C GLU A 426 16.88 -12.73 27.82
N THR A 427 16.14 -13.62 28.47
CA THR A 427 14.68 -13.63 28.49
C THR A 427 14.14 -12.35 29.11
N GLY A 428 13.03 -11.80 28.58
CA GLY A 428 12.43 -10.57 29.10
C GLY A 428 13.20 -9.29 28.76
N ALA A 429 14.22 -9.37 27.88
CA ALA A 429 15.01 -8.20 27.46
C ALA A 429 14.15 -7.11 26.81
N ALA A 430 13.14 -7.50 26.03
CA ALA A 430 12.25 -6.55 25.38
C ALA A 430 11.43 -5.74 26.39
N ALA A 431 10.84 -6.40 27.38
CA ALA A 431 10.07 -5.75 28.44
C ALA A 431 10.94 -4.82 29.30
N ARG A 432 12.17 -5.25 29.63
CA ARG A 432 13.11 -4.41 30.40
C ARG A 432 13.58 -3.19 29.63
N ALA A 433 13.90 -3.36 28.35
CA ALA A 433 14.41 -2.28 27.51
C ALA A 433 13.34 -1.22 27.17
N ALA A 434 12.10 -1.65 26.94
CA ALA A 434 11.00 -0.76 26.57
C ALA A 434 10.27 -0.18 27.79
N GLY A 435 10.41 -0.81 28.95
CA GLY A 435 9.53 -0.54 30.10
C GLY A 435 8.10 -1.06 29.88
N PRO A 436 7.22 -0.94 30.90
CA PRO A 436 5.85 -1.40 30.78
C PRO A 436 5.11 -0.61 29.70
N PRO A 437 4.23 -1.28 28.93
CA PRO A 437 3.37 -0.56 27.99
C PRO A 437 2.44 0.40 28.74
N PRO A 438 2.03 1.51 28.10
CA PRO A 438 0.99 2.38 28.67
C PRO A 438 -0.24 1.55 29.05
N PRO A 439 -0.97 1.92 30.12
CA PRO A 439 -2.13 1.16 30.58
C PRO A 439 -3.13 0.98 29.46
N ALA A 440 -3.71 -0.20 29.37
CA ALA A 440 -4.80 -0.44 28.44
C ALA A 440 -5.97 0.52 28.78
N PRO A 441 -6.69 1.06 27.79
CA PRO A 441 -7.89 1.82 28.07
C PRO A 441 -8.85 0.94 28.88
N PRO A 442 -9.66 1.52 29.78
CA PRO A 442 -10.66 0.76 30.50
C PRO A 442 -11.55 0.00 29.50
N PRO A 443 -11.93 -1.25 29.80
CA PRO A 443 -12.86 -1.97 28.93
C PRO A 443 -14.12 -1.11 28.78
N LEU A 444 -14.62 -1.02 27.55
CA LEU A 444 -15.86 -0.28 27.28
C LEU A 444 -16.96 -0.87 28.18
N PRO A 445 -17.67 -0.06 29.00
CA PRO A 445 -18.74 -0.58 29.82
C PRO A 445 -19.79 -1.20 28.89
N GLY A 446 -19.99 -2.51 29.03
CA GLY A 446 -21.11 -3.20 28.40
C GLY A 446 -21.15 -3.23 26.88
N HIS A 447 -19.99 -3.20 26.19
CA HIS A 447 -20.01 -3.84 24.89
C HIS A 447 -20.04 -5.35 25.15
N PRO A 448 -21.20 -6.02 25.05
CA PRO A 448 -21.16 -7.42 24.72
C PRO A 448 -20.25 -7.52 23.51
N ASP A 449 -19.43 -8.55 23.43
CA ASP A 449 -18.87 -9.07 22.19
C ASP A 449 -19.88 -8.67 21.10
N PRO A 450 -19.54 -7.92 20.04
CA PRO A 450 -20.57 -7.34 19.20
C PRO A 450 -21.48 -8.45 18.71
N ALA A 451 -22.33 -8.90 19.61
CA ALA A 451 -23.55 -9.60 19.28
C ALA A 451 -24.16 -8.67 18.27
N ALA A 452 -24.26 -9.15 17.05
CA ALA A 452 -24.66 -8.41 15.88
C ALA A 452 -25.65 -7.32 16.32
N PRO A 453 -25.42 -6.04 16.04
CA PRO A 453 -26.39 -4.99 16.39
C PRO A 453 -27.73 -5.55 15.96
N VAL A 454 -28.71 -5.54 16.88
CA VAL A 454 -30.07 -5.98 16.55
C VAL A 454 -30.39 -5.25 15.26
N PRO A 455 -30.58 -5.94 14.13
CA PRO A 455 -30.63 -5.28 12.84
C PRO A 455 -31.81 -4.34 12.86
N VAL A 456 -31.55 -3.03 12.87
CA VAL A 456 -32.59 -2.09 12.43
C VAL A 456 -32.86 -2.50 10.99
N PRO A 457 -34.10 -2.85 10.61
CA PRO A 457 -34.37 -3.28 9.24
C PRO A 457 -33.86 -2.20 8.29
N ALA A 458 -32.97 -2.59 7.37
CA ALA A 458 -32.54 -1.67 6.32
C ALA A 458 -33.79 -1.19 5.56
N PRO A 459 -33.83 0.09 5.13
CA PRO A 459 -34.87 0.49 4.20
C PRO A 459 -34.88 -0.48 3.02
N ASP A 460 -36.04 -1.04 2.68
CA ASP A 460 -36.17 -2.02 1.58
C ASP A 460 -35.49 -1.55 0.28
N ALA A 461 -35.47 -0.24 0.04
CA ALA A 461 -34.83 0.35 -1.11
C ALA A 461 -33.29 0.24 -1.07
N ALA A 462 -32.65 0.45 0.09
CA ALA A 462 -31.21 0.33 0.27
C ALA A 462 -30.74 -1.13 0.14
N LEU A 463 -31.51 -2.05 0.73
CA LEU A 463 -31.24 -3.48 0.63
C LEU A 463 -31.36 -3.99 -0.82
N ARG A 464 -32.43 -3.60 -1.52
CA ARG A 464 -32.59 -3.92 -2.94
C ARG A 464 -31.45 -3.33 -3.77
N ALA A 465 -31.12 -2.06 -3.60
CA ALA A 465 -30.04 -1.43 -4.33
C ALA A 465 -28.70 -2.17 -4.16
N LEU A 466 -28.34 -2.57 -2.92
CA LEU A 466 -27.11 -3.31 -2.66
C LEU A 466 -27.12 -4.71 -3.27
N THR A 467 -28.19 -5.48 -3.05
CA THR A 467 -28.30 -6.85 -3.57
C THR A 467 -28.36 -6.89 -5.10
N ASP A 468 -29.06 -5.93 -5.74
CA ASP A 468 -29.09 -5.80 -7.20
C ASP A 468 -27.73 -5.37 -7.75
N ALA A 469 -27.04 -4.42 -7.13
CA ALA A 469 -25.69 -4.01 -7.54
C ALA A 469 -24.70 -5.19 -7.49
N VAL A 470 -24.76 -6.02 -6.44
CA VAL A 470 -23.93 -7.23 -6.33
C VAL A 470 -24.33 -8.25 -7.41
N ARG A 471 -25.64 -8.56 -7.52
CA ARG A 471 -26.19 -9.52 -8.47
C ARG A 471 -25.79 -9.19 -9.91
N GLU A 472 -25.98 -7.95 -10.33
CA GLU A 472 -25.69 -7.49 -11.69
C GLU A 472 -24.19 -7.43 -11.98
N THR A 473 -23.39 -6.99 -11.02
CA THR A 473 -21.93 -6.93 -11.19
C THR A 473 -21.33 -8.31 -11.43
N HIS A 474 -21.88 -9.36 -10.79
CA HIS A 474 -21.34 -10.72 -10.87
C HIS A 474 -22.15 -11.67 -11.75
N GLY A 475 -23.25 -11.23 -12.34
CA GLY A 475 -24.14 -12.09 -13.15
C GLY A 475 -24.77 -13.20 -12.32
N LEU A 476 -25.06 -12.96 -11.04
CA LEU A 476 -25.64 -13.96 -10.15
C LEU A 476 -27.16 -14.06 -10.37
N SER A 477 -27.71 -15.25 -10.22
CA SER A 477 -29.18 -15.46 -10.28
C SER A 477 -29.88 -14.93 -9.02
N ARG A 478 -29.24 -15.05 -7.87
CA ARG A 478 -29.76 -14.64 -6.55
C ARG A 478 -28.62 -14.20 -5.65
N VAL A 479 -28.90 -13.27 -4.74
CA VAL A 479 -28.02 -12.83 -3.63
C VAL A 479 -28.81 -12.96 -2.33
N ASP A 480 -28.27 -13.68 -1.34
CA ASP A 480 -28.86 -13.79 -0.02
C ASP A 480 -28.36 -12.63 0.87
N PRO A 481 -29.25 -11.80 1.42
CA PRO A 481 -28.84 -10.70 2.31
C PRO A 481 -28.17 -11.15 3.62
N SER A 482 -28.35 -12.41 4.03
CA SER A 482 -27.71 -12.97 5.22
C SER A 482 -26.24 -13.33 4.99
N ASP A 483 -25.82 -13.43 3.74
CA ASP A 483 -24.43 -13.66 3.36
C ASP A 483 -23.61 -12.36 3.38
N SER A 484 -22.29 -12.51 3.65
CA SER A 484 -21.35 -11.45 3.34
C SER A 484 -21.16 -11.34 1.82
N TYR A 485 -20.62 -10.22 1.36
CA TYR A 485 -20.38 -10.01 -0.07
C TYR A 485 -19.62 -11.18 -0.73
N VAL A 486 -18.57 -11.68 -0.07
CA VAL A 486 -17.75 -12.79 -0.61
C VAL A 486 -18.49 -14.13 -0.57
N LEU A 487 -19.28 -14.39 0.46
CA LEU A 487 -20.10 -15.62 0.55
C LEU A 487 -21.23 -15.60 -0.48
N ALA A 488 -21.81 -14.46 -0.76
CA ALA A 488 -22.80 -14.26 -1.81
C ALA A 488 -22.24 -14.44 -3.24
N GLY A 489 -20.94 -14.72 -3.40
CA GLY A 489 -20.28 -14.90 -4.70
C GLY A 489 -19.53 -13.65 -5.22
N GLY A 490 -19.42 -12.61 -4.42
CA GLY A 490 -18.69 -11.40 -4.76
C GLY A 490 -17.17 -11.61 -4.81
N GLN A 491 -16.50 -10.92 -5.71
CA GLN A 491 -15.04 -10.90 -5.88
C GLN A 491 -14.47 -9.58 -5.39
N ALA A 492 -13.42 -9.62 -4.57
CA ALA A 492 -12.82 -8.43 -3.96
C ALA A 492 -12.38 -7.39 -5.00
N LEU A 493 -11.82 -7.84 -6.13
CA LEU A 493 -11.36 -6.97 -7.21
C LEU A 493 -12.48 -6.15 -7.86
N ARG A 494 -13.73 -6.63 -7.79
CA ARG A 494 -14.92 -6.01 -8.39
C ARG A 494 -15.73 -5.15 -7.41
N ILE A 495 -15.30 -5.02 -6.16
CA ILE A 495 -15.97 -4.15 -5.18
C ILE A 495 -16.08 -2.69 -5.69
N PRO A 496 -15.06 -2.09 -6.33
CA PRO A 496 -15.18 -0.75 -6.89
C PRO A 496 -16.31 -0.60 -7.91
N GLN A 497 -16.62 -1.65 -8.70
CA GLN A 497 -17.77 -1.65 -9.63
C GLN A 497 -19.11 -1.61 -8.88
N VAL A 498 -19.24 -2.40 -7.79
CA VAL A 498 -20.44 -2.39 -6.95
C VAL A 498 -20.65 -1.01 -6.32
N LEU A 499 -19.58 -0.42 -5.77
CA LEU A 499 -19.63 0.93 -5.18
C LEU A 499 -19.99 2.00 -6.23
N ALA A 500 -19.43 1.93 -7.43
CA ALA A 500 -19.75 2.84 -8.52
C ALA A 500 -21.23 2.71 -8.96
N ARG A 501 -21.79 1.49 -9.01
CA ARG A 501 -23.20 1.25 -9.31
C ARG A 501 -24.10 1.83 -8.22
N LEU A 502 -23.76 1.62 -6.94
CA LEU A 502 -24.52 2.19 -5.82
C LEU A 502 -24.53 3.72 -5.89
N SER A 503 -23.37 4.34 -6.15
CA SER A 503 -23.29 5.80 -6.32
C SER A 503 -24.12 6.29 -7.51
N GLY A 504 -24.11 5.56 -8.63
CA GLY A 504 -24.96 5.84 -9.79
C GLY A 504 -26.47 5.74 -9.50
N LEU A 505 -26.86 4.93 -8.53
CA LEU A 505 -28.23 4.81 -8.02
C LEU A 505 -28.55 5.84 -6.91
N GLY A 506 -27.60 6.71 -6.55
CA GLY A 506 -27.74 7.73 -5.51
C GLY A 506 -27.58 7.18 -4.09
N TRP A 507 -26.83 6.07 -3.91
CA TRP A 507 -26.54 5.50 -2.60
C TRP A 507 -25.04 5.62 -2.28
N GLU A 508 -24.73 6.09 -1.06
CA GLU A 508 -23.37 6.24 -0.54
C GLU A 508 -23.26 5.67 0.88
N GLY A 509 -22.04 5.65 1.45
CA GLY A 509 -21.80 5.27 2.86
C GLY A 509 -21.12 3.91 3.05
N LEU A 510 -20.95 3.10 2.01
CA LEU A 510 -20.15 1.88 2.07
C LEU A 510 -18.72 2.10 1.54
N THR A 511 -17.78 1.39 2.16
CA THR A 511 -16.37 1.38 1.75
C THR A 511 -15.96 0.01 1.22
N LEU A 512 -14.86 -0.04 0.47
CA LEU A 512 -14.25 -1.29 0.02
C LEU A 512 -13.95 -2.21 1.21
N HIS A 513 -13.40 -1.66 2.29
CA HIS A 513 -13.07 -2.43 3.50
C HIS A 513 -14.31 -3.10 4.12
N GLN A 514 -15.43 -2.40 4.20
CA GLN A 514 -16.67 -2.96 4.73
C GLN A 514 -17.24 -4.09 3.87
N LEU A 515 -17.23 -3.91 2.53
CA LEU A 515 -17.68 -4.94 1.60
C LEU A 515 -16.74 -6.16 1.54
N SER A 516 -15.43 -5.95 1.71
CA SER A 516 -14.48 -7.05 1.77
C SER A 516 -14.51 -7.84 3.09
N GLY A 517 -15.24 -7.37 4.10
CA GLY A 517 -15.36 -8.01 5.42
C GLY A 517 -16.43 -9.11 5.46
N PRO A 518 -16.59 -9.76 6.64
CA PRO A 518 -17.55 -10.85 6.84
C PRO A 518 -18.97 -10.37 7.17
N THR A 519 -19.21 -9.06 7.18
CA THR A 519 -20.51 -8.49 7.57
C THR A 519 -21.57 -8.84 6.54
N PRO A 520 -22.76 -9.38 6.94
CA PRO A 520 -23.86 -9.66 6.05
C PRO A 520 -24.33 -8.45 5.26
N LEU A 521 -24.73 -8.65 4.00
CA LEU A 521 -25.21 -7.59 3.10
C LEU A 521 -26.41 -6.84 3.68
N GLY A 522 -27.32 -7.55 4.37
CA GLY A 522 -28.46 -6.93 5.04
C GLY A 522 -28.06 -5.94 6.13
N VAL A 523 -26.98 -6.24 6.87
CA VAL A 523 -26.42 -5.30 7.87
C VAL A 523 -25.68 -4.15 7.19
N LEU A 524 -24.94 -4.41 6.09
CA LEU A 524 -24.26 -3.37 5.34
C LEU A 524 -25.26 -2.38 4.72
N ALA A 525 -26.41 -2.85 4.25
CA ALA A 525 -27.46 -2.00 3.68
C ALA A 525 -27.98 -0.94 4.66
N THR A 526 -27.94 -1.17 5.98
CA THR A 526 -28.32 -0.17 6.99
C THR A 526 -27.38 1.05 7.06
N ARG A 527 -26.19 0.92 6.48
CA ARG A 527 -25.17 1.98 6.42
C ARG A 527 -25.26 2.84 5.17
N LEU A 528 -26.08 2.41 4.19
CA LEU A 528 -26.31 3.19 2.98
C LEU A 528 -27.16 4.42 3.30
N ALA A 529 -26.75 5.57 2.82
CA ALA A 529 -27.46 6.82 2.88
C ALA A 529 -27.72 7.36 1.47
N PRO A 530 -28.81 8.11 1.25
CA PRO A 530 -28.99 8.82 -0.02
C PRO A 530 -27.83 9.79 -0.25
N GLY A 531 -27.12 9.63 -1.34
CA GLY A 531 -26.09 10.55 -1.79
C GLY A 531 -26.69 11.88 -2.32
N PRO A 532 -25.85 12.90 -2.51
CA PRO A 532 -26.29 14.14 -3.15
C PRO A 532 -26.79 13.80 -4.57
N ARG A 533 -28.04 14.16 -4.87
CA ARG A 533 -28.60 13.95 -6.21
C ARG A 533 -27.75 14.74 -7.19
N SER A 534 -27.11 14.09 -8.15
CA SER A 534 -26.56 14.76 -9.32
C SER A 534 -27.69 15.61 -9.94
N PRO A 535 -27.45 16.88 -10.27
CA PRO A 535 -28.45 17.68 -10.95
C PRO A 535 -28.82 16.94 -12.24
N SER A 536 -30.06 16.44 -12.30
CA SER A 536 -30.66 15.88 -13.48
C SER A 536 -30.40 16.84 -14.65
N SER A 537 -29.86 16.30 -15.75
CA SER A 537 -29.80 16.97 -17.04
C SER A 537 -31.17 17.60 -17.32
N THR A 538 -31.24 18.91 -17.09
CA THR A 538 -32.39 19.73 -17.40
C THR A 538 -32.67 19.52 -18.90
N GLN A 539 -33.83 18.98 -19.22
CA GLN A 539 -34.40 18.98 -20.56
C GLN A 539 -34.25 20.37 -21.14
N ILE A 540 -33.50 20.49 -22.21
CA ILE A 540 -33.52 21.70 -23.05
C ILE A 540 -34.93 21.81 -23.58
N PRO A 541 -35.71 22.87 -23.27
CA PRO A 541 -37.01 23.07 -23.91
C PRO A 541 -36.77 23.29 -25.40
N SER A 542 -37.37 22.44 -26.21
CA SER A 542 -37.50 22.65 -27.66
C SER A 542 -38.33 23.92 -27.86
N ASN A 543 -37.67 25.04 -28.17
CA ASN A 543 -38.35 26.18 -28.75
C ASN A 543 -38.58 25.87 -30.24
N SER A 544 -39.83 25.51 -30.54
CA SER A 544 -40.45 25.70 -31.84
C SER A 544 -40.91 27.16 -31.93
N GLU A 545 -40.20 27.96 -32.73
CA GLU A 545 -40.78 28.97 -33.65
C GLU A 545 -39.70 29.50 -34.59
#